data_94036275604ac90cb5b433ae43da99b2
#
_entry.id   94036275604ac90cb5b433ae43da99b2
#
_cell.length_a   1.000
_cell.length_b   1.000
_cell.length_c   1.000
_cell.angle_alpha   90.00
_cell.angle_beta   90.00
_cell.angle_gamma   90.00
#
_symmetry.space_group_name_H-M   'P 1'
#
loop_
_entity.id
_entity.type
_entity.pdbx_description
1 polymer ?
#
loop_
_entity_poly.entity_id
_entity_poly.type
_entity_poly.pdbx_seq_one_letter_code
_entity_poly.pdbx_strand_id
1 'polypeptide(L)'
;MLGHSHHHHDPAGSTGTERGIHALKFSLWVLGLTAAAQTVVVWLTGSVALLADTIHNLSDALVALPLWFAFSISKKKPTPHYPYGFYRVEDLAGLCVLLAIFASGLWTGWESIQRIINPKVPQNILLGIVAGFVGGLGNEIVARYRLKVGKEIRSLALVAEGYHARVDTLTSLGVVAGLALVALGFPLADPIVGLIITAFIFSIVFEVGKDLIPRIVGKADADEIEEIRAAAKEIEGVEGVGSIKLQWLGHRCFADLCISVCL
;
A
#
# COMPACT_ATOMS: atom_id res chain seq x y z
N MET A 1 41.09 27.43 6.19
CA MET A 1 39.67 27.12 6.36
C MET A 1 39.29 26.14 5.28
N LEU A 2 39.34 24.86 5.57
CA LEU A 2 38.99 23.78 4.65
C LEU A 2 37.77 23.07 5.22
N GLY A 3 36.59 23.38 4.66
CA GLY A 3 35.37 22.70 5.00
C GLY A 3 35.36 21.29 4.42
N HIS A 4 35.61 20.29 5.24
CA HIS A 4 35.34 18.90 4.88
C HIS A 4 33.83 18.66 4.94
N SER A 5 33.18 18.70 3.77
CA SER A 5 31.85 18.18 3.61
C SER A 5 31.92 16.65 3.67
N HIS A 6 31.69 16.07 4.83
CA HIS A 6 31.44 14.63 4.94
C HIS A 6 30.10 14.32 4.28
N HIS A 7 30.15 13.86 3.02
CA HIS A 7 29.02 13.19 2.40
C HIS A 7 28.85 11.84 3.08
N HIS A 8 28.03 11.79 4.14
CA HIS A 8 27.52 10.52 4.64
C HIS A 8 26.61 9.92 3.55
N HIS A 9 27.18 8.97 2.79
CA HIS A 9 26.35 8.02 2.06
C HIS A 9 25.59 7.20 3.10
N ASP A 10 24.28 7.40 3.19
CA ASP A 10 23.42 6.60 4.03
C ASP A 10 23.01 5.31 3.27
N PRO A 11 23.72 4.18 3.48
CA PRO A 11 23.45 2.95 2.76
C PRO A 11 22.08 2.33 3.15
N ALA A 12 21.58 2.61 4.36
CA ALA A 12 20.31 2.04 4.83
C ALA A 12 19.10 2.63 4.08
N GLY A 13 19.10 3.94 3.81
CA GLY A 13 17.99 4.57 3.09
C GLY A 13 17.98 4.27 1.59
N SER A 14 19.15 4.14 0.96
CA SER A 14 19.22 3.74 -0.46
C SER A 14 18.74 2.29 -0.65
N THR A 15 19.09 1.38 0.27
CA THR A 15 18.63 -0.01 0.25
C THR A 15 17.12 -0.11 0.48
N GLY A 16 16.52 0.71 1.35
CA GLY A 16 15.07 0.75 1.57
C GLY A 16 14.31 1.14 0.30
N THR A 17 14.72 2.22 -0.36
CA THR A 17 14.13 2.67 -1.63
C THR A 17 14.25 1.61 -2.73
N GLU A 18 15.40 0.95 -2.84
CA GLU A 18 15.61 -0.11 -3.84
C GLU A 18 14.75 -1.33 -3.58
N ARG A 19 14.62 -1.75 -2.32
CA ARG A 19 13.72 -2.85 -1.92
C ARG A 19 12.27 -2.52 -2.21
N GLY A 20 11.81 -1.28 -1.98
CA GLY A 20 10.49 -0.81 -2.33
C GLY A 20 10.24 -0.89 -3.85
N ILE A 21 11.16 -0.38 -4.67
CA ILE A 21 11.07 -0.48 -6.14
C ILE A 21 11.05 -1.93 -6.60
N HIS A 22 11.89 -2.79 -6.00
CA HIS A 22 11.90 -4.21 -6.35
C HIS A 22 10.57 -4.90 -6.02
N ALA A 23 9.98 -4.57 -4.87
CA ALA A 23 8.68 -5.10 -4.47
C ALA A 23 7.57 -4.70 -5.46
N LEU A 24 7.56 -3.44 -5.92
CA LEU A 24 6.60 -2.97 -6.91
C LEU A 24 6.82 -3.63 -8.28
N LYS A 25 8.07 -3.77 -8.74
CA LYS A 25 8.38 -4.47 -9.99
C LYS A 25 7.94 -5.94 -9.95
N PHE A 26 8.25 -6.64 -8.86
CA PHE A 26 7.78 -8.02 -8.67
C PHE A 26 6.26 -8.11 -8.73
N SER A 27 5.57 -7.18 -8.06
CA SER A 27 4.11 -7.12 -8.07
C SER A 27 3.54 -6.90 -9.47
N LEU A 28 4.12 -5.97 -10.23
CA LEU A 28 3.73 -5.72 -11.63
C LEU A 28 3.91 -6.97 -12.50
N TRP A 29 4.98 -7.73 -12.29
CA TRP A 29 5.22 -9.00 -12.98
C TRP A 29 4.15 -10.04 -12.64
N VAL A 30 3.84 -10.23 -11.36
CA VAL A 30 2.83 -11.20 -10.91
C VAL A 30 1.45 -10.84 -11.45
N LEU A 31 1.02 -9.57 -11.26
CA LEU A 31 -0.28 -9.10 -11.75
C LEU A 31 -0.36 -9.12 -13.28
N GLY A 32 0.71 -8.74 -13.96
CA GLY A 32 0.80 -8.82 -15.44
C GLY A 32 0.68 -10.25 -15.94
N LEU A 33 1.34 -11.22 -15.29
CA LEU A 33 1.23 -12.64 -15.63
C LEU A 33 -0.21 -13.16 -15.38
N THR A 34 -0.82 -12.77 -14.27
CA THR A 34 -2.20 -13.12 -13.94
C THR A 34 -3.16 -12.57 -15.01
N ALA A 35 -3.03 -11.28 -15.36
CA ALA A 35 -3.85 -10.65 -16.39
C ALA A 35 -3.64 -11.29 -17.77
N ALA A 36 -2.40 -11.65 -18.13
CA ALA A 36 -2.10 -12.35 -19.37
C ALA A 36 -2.75 -13.74 -19.40
N ALA A 37 -2.67 -14.51 -18.33
CA ALA A 37 -3.33 -15.81 -18.21
C ALA A 37 -4.86 -15.67 -18.35
N GLN A 38 -5.46 -14.70 -17.67
CA GLN A 38 -6.89 -14.41 -17.79
C GLN A 38 -7.28 -13.99 -19.22
N THR A 39 -6.45 -13.15 -19.89
CA THR A 39 -6.69 -12.73 -21.27
C THR A 39 -6.75 -13.93 -22.24
N VAL A 40 -5.87 -14.93 -22.08
CA VAL A 40 -5.92 -16.16 -22.86
C VAL A 40 -7.24 -16.91 -22.64
N VAL A 41 -7.68 -17.02 -21.39
CA VAL A 41 -8.96 -17.70 -21.07
C VAL A 41 -10.14 -16.89 -21.63
N VAL A 42 -10.12 -15.55 -21.56
CA VAL A 42 -11.13 -14.69 -22.20
C VAL A 42 -11.22 -14.95 -23.70
N TRP A 43 -10.06 -15.03 -24.36
CA TRP A 43 -10.01 -15.27 -25.81
C TRP A 43 -10.58 -16.63 -26.19
N LEU A 44 -10.32 -17.67 -25.38
CA LEU A 44 -10.83 -19.02 -25.62
C LEU A 44 -12.31 -19.18 -25.30
N THR A 45 -12.83 -18.42 -24.32
CA THR A 45 -14.20 -18.59 -23.80
C THR A 45 -15.18 -17.52 -24.28
N GLY A 46 -14.70 -16.37 -24.76
CA GLY A 46 -15.52 -15.20 -25.10
C GLY A 46 -16.26 -14.60 -23.90
N SER A 47 -15.84 -14.90 -22.66
CA SER A 47 -16.54 -14.47 -21.45
C SER A 47 -16.34 -12.97 -21.18
N VAL A 48 -17.43 -12.19 -21.24
CA VAL A 48 -17.44 -10.76 -20.92
C VAL A 48 -17.19 -10.52 -19.43
N ALA A 49 -17.65 -11.41 -18.55
CA ALA A 49 -17.40 -11.31 -17.11
C ALA A 49 -15.91 -11.46 -16.78
N LEU A 50 -15.24 -12.42 -17.40
CA LEU A 50 -13.80 -12.62 -17.24
C LEU A 50 -12.99 -11.48 -17.86
N LEU A 51 -13.47 -10.89 -18.97
CA LEU A 51 -12.86 -9.70 -19.57
C LEU A 51 -12.92 -8.51 -18.59
N ALA A 52 -14.05 -8.29 -17.94
CA ALA A 52 -14.21 -7.23 -16.92
C ALA A 52 -13.25 -7.43 -15.76
N ASP A 53 -13.11 -8.65 -15.24
CA ASP A 53 -12.15 -9.00 -14.17
C ASP A 53 -10.69 -8.80 -14.61
N THR A 54 -10.37 -9.16 -15.86
CA THR A 54 -9.02 -8.94 -16.43
C THR A 54 -8.69 -7.45 -16.54
N ILE A 55 -9.65 -6.62 -16.96
CA ILE A 55 -9.49 -5.16 -17.03
C ILE A 55 -9.32 -4.58 -15.62
N HIS A 56 -10.07 -5.09 -14.64
CA HIS A 56 -9.95 -4.68 -13.23
C HIS A 56 -8.54 -4.98 -12.70
N ASN A 57 -8.06 -6.21 -12.83
CA ASN A 57 -6.71 -6.61 -12.40
C ASN A 57 -5.60 -5.80 -13.09
N LEU A 58 -5.79 -5.43 -14.36
CA LEU A 58 -4.85 -4.55 -15.06
C LEU A 58 -4.89 -3.11 -14.50
N SER A 59 -6.07 -2.61 -14.14
CA SER A 59 -6.23 -1.30 -13.51
C SER A 59 -5.56 -1.24 -12.15
N ASP A 60 -5.66 -2.31 -11.35
CA ASP A 60 -5.00 -2.42 -10.04
C ASP A 60 -3.48 -2.41 -10.17
N ALA A 61 -2.94 -3.03 -11.22
CA ALA A 61 -1.52 -2.92 -11.53
C ALA A 61 -1.10 -1.46 -11.81
N LEU A 62 -1.97 -0.66 -12.42
CA LEU A 62 -1.69 0.76 -12.70
C LEU A 62 -1.72 1.63 -11.43
N VAL A 63 -2.50 1.26 -10.40
CA VAL A 63 -2.53 1.97 -9.10
C VAL A 63 -1.18 1.93 -8.40
N ALA A 64 -0.33 0.93 -8.66
CA ALA A 64 1.03 0.85 -8.14
C ALA A 64 2.02 1.87 -8.77
N LEU A 65 1.70 2.44 -9.94
CA LEU A 65 2.60 3.36 -10.65
C LEU A 65 2.90 4.65 -9.89
N PRO A 66 1.94 5.35 -9.24
CA PRO A 66 2.23 6.52 -8.42
C PRO A 66 3.26 6.24 -7.34
N LEU A 67 3.17 5.11 -6.66
CA LEU A 67 4.12 4.73 -5.62
C LEU A 67 5.50 4.36 -6.20
N TRP A 68 5.55 3.66 -7.32
CA TRP A 68 6.80 3.40 -8.04
C TRP A 68 7.50 4.71 -8.45
N PHE A 69 6.72 5.68 -8.96
CA PHE A 69 7.21 7.01 -9.30
C PHE A 69 7.73 7.76 -8.07
N ALA A 70 7.02 7.70 -6.94
CA ALA A 70 7.42 8.29 -5.67
C ALA A 70 8.78 7.74 -5.20
N PHE A 71 8.96 6.42 -5.17
CA PHE A 71 10.26 5.80 -4.85
C PHE A 71 11.35 6.18 -5.85
N SER A 72 11.01 6.33 -7.13
CA SER A 72 11.98 6.73 -8.15
C SER A 72 12.44 8.17 -7.97
N ILE A 73 11.55 9.09 -7.61
CA ILE A 73 11.87 10.47 -7.28
C ILE A 73 12.66 10.58 -5.98
N SER A 74 12.33 9.76 -4.97
CA SER A 74 13.04 9.75 -3.68
C SER A 74 14.53 9.43 -3.80
N LYS A 75 14.97 8.83 -4.91
CA LYS A 75 16.41 8.64 -5.23
C LYS A 75 17.15 9.92 -5.60
N LYS A 76 16.43 11.00 -5.95
CA LYS A 76 17.07 12.26 -6.32
C LYS A 76 17.72 12.89 -5.10
N LYS A 77 18.92 13.43 -5.30
CA LYS A 77 19.66 14.13 -4.24
C LYS A 77 18.87 15.36 -3.75
N PRO A 78 19.01 15.70 -2.46
CA PRO A 78 18.49 16.96 -1.93
C PRO A 78 18.99 18.16 -2.75
N THR A 79 18.15 19.19 -2.82
CA THR A 79 18.48 20.46 -3.51
C THR A 79 18.27 21.62 -2.52
N PRO A 80 18.80 22.83 -2.82
CA PRO A 80 18.57 24.00 -1.94
C PRO A 80 17.09 24.30 -1.69
N HIS A 81 16.20 23.98 -2.64
CA HIS A 81 14.76 24.15 -2.50
C HIS A 81 14.07 22.97 -1.78
N TYR A 82 14.70 21.79 -1.77
CA TYR A 82 14.22 20.57 -1.11
C TYR A 82 15.32 19.97 -0.24
N PRO A 83 15.67 20.59 0.90
CA PRO A 83 16.83 20.21 1.71
C PRO A 83 16.72 18.80 2.28
N TYR A 84 15.50 18.33 2.56
CA TYR A 84 15.25 16.95 3.00
C TYR A 84 15.04 15.95 1.83
N GLY A 85 15.20 16.39 0.57
CA GLY A 85 14.94 15.57 -0.62
C GLY A 85 13.45 15.43 -0.92
N PHE A 86 13.08 14.33 -1.59
CA PHE A 86 11.72 14.15 -2.14
C PHE A 86 10.94 13.01 -1.45
N TYR A 87 11.32 12.61 -0.24
CA TYR A 87 10.71 11.47 0.45
C TYR A 87 9.22 11.65 0.78
N ARG A 88 8.74 12.89 0.97
CA ARG A 88 7.31 13.17 1.18
C ARG A 88 6.42 12.77 0.00
N VAL A 89 6.96 12.63 -1.20
CA VAL A 89 6.18 12.15 -2.36
C VAL A 89 5.67 10.72 -2.12
N GLU A 90 6.41 9.93 -1.34
CA GLU A 90 5.98 8.60 -0.93
C GLU A 90 4.73 8.65 -0.02
N ASP A 91 4.72 9.54 0.97
CA ASP A 91 3.57 9.72 1.87
C ASP A 91 2.32 10.18 1.09
N LEU A 92 2.50 11.07 0.11
CA LEU A 92 1.41 11.51 -0.76
C LEU A 92 0.90 10.38 -1.65
N ALA A 93 1.80 9.54 -2.18
CA ALA A 93 1.39 8.35 -2.93
C ALA A 93 0.61 7.37 -2.04
N GLY A 94 1.05 7.16 -0.79
CA GLY A 94 0.32 6.37 0.19
C GLY A 94 -1.08 6.91 0.48
N LEU A 95 -1.24 8.23 0.58
CA LEU A 95 -2.54 8.87 0.73
C LEU A 95 -3.44 8.64 -0.50
N CYS A 96 -2.90 8.72 -1.72
CA CYS A 96 -3.64 8.40 -2.93
C CYS A 96 -4.13 6.95 -2.94
N VAL A 97 -3.29 5.99 -2.52
CA VAL A 97 -3.69 4.58 -2.37
C VAL A 97 -4.79 4.43 -1.34
N LEU A 98 -4.68 5.07 -0.17
CA LEU A 98 -5.71 5.03 0.86
C LEU A 98 -7.06 5.56 0.37
N LEU A 99 -7.06 6.65 -0.41
CA LEU A 99 -8.26 7.21 -1.02
C LEU A 99 -8.84 6.26 -2.09
N ALA A 100 -8.00 5.55 -2.85
CA ALA A 100 -8.46 4.55 -3.80
C ALA A 100 -9.15 3.37 -3.09
N ILE A 101 -8.58 2.86 -1.98
CA ILE A 101 -9.21 1.82 -1.16
C ILE A 101 -10.55 2.31 -0.60
N PHE A 102 -10.63 3.54 -0.10
CA PHE A 102 -11.86 4.12 0.41
C PHE A 102 -12.94 4.23 -0.68
N ALA A 103 -12.59 4.71 -1.87
CA ALA A 103 -13.50 4.80 -3.00
C ALA A 103 -13.99 3.43 -3.47
N SER A 104 -13.10 2.42 -3.50
CA SER A 104 -13.45 1.02 -3.78
C SER A 104 -14.46 0.47 -2.77
N GLY A 105 -14.27 0.75 -1.48
CA GLY A 105 -15.21 0.37 -0.42
C GLY A 105 -16.59 0.99 -0.60
N LEU A 106 -16.66 2.29 -0.93
CA LEU A 106 -17.92 2.99 -1.21
C LEU A 106 -18.63 2.37 -2.42
N TRP A 107 -17.89 2.08 -3.49
CA TRP A 107 -18.44 1.46 -4.70
C TRP A 107 -18.99 0.05 -4.42
N THR A 108 -18.20 -0.79 -3.74
CA THR A 108 -18.60 -2.17 -3.39
C THR A 108 -19.84 -2.17 -2.52
N GLY A 109 -19.92 -1.29 -1.51
CA GLY A 109 -21.08 -1.14 -0.66
C GLY A 109 -22.31 -0.70 -1.42
N TRP A 110 -22.18 0.32 -2.28
CA TRP A 110 -23.26 0.79 -3.13
C TRP A 110 -23.80 -0.32 -4.06
N GLU A 111 -22.90 -1.00 -4.79
CA GLU A 111 -23.29 -2.09 -5.70
C GLU A 111 -23.99 -3.24 -4.95
N SER A 112 -23.47 -3.59 -3.76
CA SER A 112 -24.08 -4.62 -2.91
C SER A 112 -25.51 -4.25 -2.49
N ILE A 113 -25.73 -2.99 -2.07
CA ILE A 113 -27.07 -2.49 -1.75
C ILE A 113 -28.00 -2.52 -2.98
N GLN A 114 -27.49 -2.09 -4.13
CA GLN A 114 -28.27 -2.11 -5.38
C GLN A 114 -28.67 -3.53 -5.79
N ARG A 115 -27.80 -4.52 -5.57
CA ARG A 115 -28.11 -5.95 -5.86
C ARG A 115 -29.11 -6.55 -4.87
N ILE A 116 -29.23 -6.03 -3.65
CA ILE A 116 -30.29 -6.42 -2.72
C ILE A 116 -31.65 -5.86 -3.20
N ILE A 117 -31.68 -4.59 -3.62
CA ILE A 117 -32.90 -3.92 -4.08
C ILE A 117 -33.35 -4.45 -5.45
N ASN A 118 -32.41 -4.66 -6.35
CA ASN A 118 -32.63 -5.11 -7.73
C ASN A 118 -31.82 -6.40 -7.99
N PRO A 119 -32.27 -7.56 -7.54
CA PRO A 119 -31.54 -8.81 -7.69
C PRO A 119 -31.24 -9.12 -9.16
N LYS A 120 -29.95 -9.34 -9.47
CA LYS A 120 -29.49 -9.80 -10.79
C LYS A 120 -29.04 -11.25 -10.65
N VAL A 121 -29.52 -12.10 -11.53
CA VAL A 121 -29.07 -13.50 -11.58
C VAL A 121 -27.69 -13.52 -12.26
N PRO A 122 -26.65 -14.00 -11.58
CA PRO A 122 -25.33 -14.13 -12.19
C PRO A 122 -25.37 -15.13 -13.36
N GLN A 123 -24.77 -14.73 -14.50
CA GLN A 123 -24.58 -15.65 -15.62
C GLN A 123 -23.17 -16.26 -15.52
N ASN A 124 -23.02 -17.52 -15.96
CA ASN A 124 -21.73 -18.22 -16.00
C ASN A 124 -21.00 -18.33 -14.63
N ILE A 125 -21.73 -18.78 -13.60
CA ILE A 125 -21.25 -18.90 -12.21
C ILE A 125 -19.87 -19.61 -12.15
N LEU A 126 -19.68 -20.70 -12.88
CA LEU A 126 -18.42 -21.46 -12.86
C LEU A 126 -17.23 -20.62 -13.35
N LEU A 127 -17.41 -19.86 -14.43
CA LEU A 127 -16.36 -18.97 -14.94
C LEU A 127 -16.03 -17.85 -13.95
N GLY A 128 -17.04 -17.28 -13.28
CA GLY A 128 -16.84 -16.29 -12.23
C GLY A 128 -16.05 -16.85 -11.05
N ILE A 129 -16.34 -18.09 -10.62
CA ILE A 129 -15.58 -18.76 -9.56
C ILE A 129 -14.11 -18.98 -9.95
N VAL A 130 -13.84 -19.48 -11.16
CA VAL A 130 -12.47 -19.71 -11.63
C VAL A 130 -11.70 -18.39 -11.76
N ALA A 131 -12.32 -17.37 -12.34
CA ALA A 131 -11.71 -16.05 -12.48
C ALA A 131 -11.38 -15.42 -11.12
N GLY A 132 -12.34 -15.40 -10.20
CA GLY A 132 -12.14 -14.87 -8.85
C GLY A 132 -11.06 -15.63 -8.08
N PHE A 133 -10.96 -16.96 -8.23
CA PHE A 133 -9.92 -17.73 -7.58
C PHE A 133 -8.53 -17.41 -8.13
N VAL A 134 -8.36 -17.33 -9.46
CA VAL A 134 -7.08 -17.00 -10.10
C VAL A 134 -6.65 -15.57 -9.76
N GLY A 135 -7.55 -14.60 -9.88
CA GLY A 135 -7.29 -13.20 -9.51
C GLY A 135 -6.95 -13.06 -8.03
N GLY A 136 -7.72 -13.70 -7.15
CA GLY A 136 -7.47 -13.68 -5.71
C GLY A 136 -6.11 -14.27 -5.31
N LEU A 137 -5.67 -15.35 -5.95
CA LEU A 137 -4.33 -15.91 -5.70
C LEU A 137 -3.22 -14.95 -6.11
N GLY A 138 -3.32 -14.33 -7.28
CA GLY A 138 -2.34 -13.35 -7.76
C GLY A 138 -2.22 -12.17 -6.81
N ASN A 139 -3.37 -11.60 -6.42
CA ASN A 139 -3.44 -10.48 -5.48
C ASN A 139 -2.92 -10.85 -4.09
N GLU A 140 -3.18 -12.06 -3.57
CA GLU A 140 -2.68 -12.49 -2.25
C GLU A 140 -1.14 -12.63 -2.23
N ILE A 141 -0.53 -13.15 -3.29
CA ILE A 141 0.94 -13.23 -3.41
C ILE A 141 1.54 -11.81 -3.35
N VAL A 142 0.97 -10.89 -4.11
CA VAL A 142 1.39 -9.48 -4.15
C VAL A 142 1.18 -8.81 -2.80
N ALA A 143 0.00 -8.98 -2.18
CA ALA A 143 -0.34 -8.41 -0.88
C ALA A 143 0.67 -8.82 0.19
N ARG A 144 0.94 -10.12 0.33
CA ARG A 144 1.91 -10.64 1.32
C ARG A 144 3.30 -10.07 1.11
N TYR A 145 3.75 -10.00 -0.12
CA TYR A 145 5.09 -9.51 -0.43
C TYR A 145 5.22 -8.02 -0.16
N ARG A 146 4.26 -7.19 -0.62
CA ARG A 146 4.23 -5.74 -0.35
C ARG A 146 4.13 -5.43 1.14
N LEU A 147 3.24 -6.12 1.88
CA LEU A 147 3.10 -5.95 3.33
C LEU A 147 4.39 -6.31 4.07
N LYS A 148 5.04 -7.41 3.69
CA LYS A 148 6.32 -7.82 4.29
C LYS A 148 7.39 -6.76 4.05
N VAL A 149 7.66 -6.41 2.79
CA VAL A 149 8.70 -5.44 2.46
C VAL A 149 8.37 -4.06 3.02
N GLY A 150 7.11 -3.60 2.94
CA GLY A 150 6.67 -2.30 3.46
C GLY A 150 6.93 -2.16 4.97
N LYS A 151 6.64 -3.20 5.74
CA LYS A 151 6.94 -3.24 7.19
C LYS A 151 8.45 -3.24 7.45
N GLU A 152 9.23 -4.02 6.71
CA GLU A 152 10.69 -4.11 6.88
C GLU A 152 11.39 -2.78 6.57
N ILE A 153 10.95 -2.04 5.55
CA ILE A 153 11.52 -0.73 5.21
C ILE A 153 10.81 0.44 5.89
N ARG A 154 9.81 0.19 6.74
CA ARG A 154 8.97 1.18 7.43
C ARG A 154 8.25 2.16 6.48
N SER A 155 7.88 1.69 5.27
CA SER A 155 7.12 2.45 4.28
C SER A 155 5.62 2.24 4.47
N LEU A 156 4.92 3.23 5.06
CA LEU A 156 3.46 3.18 5.21
C LEU A 156 2.75 3.19 3.86
N ALA A 157 3.32 3.85 2.85
CA ALA A 157 2.77 3.87 1.50
C ALA A 157 2.78 2.47 0.84
N LEU A 158 3.90 1.73 0.99
CA LEU A 158 3.98 0.35 0.49
C LEU A 158 3.08 -0.61 1.29
N VAL A 159 2.92 -0.36 2.60
CA VAL A 159 1.96 -1.10 3.44
C VAL A 159 0.52 -0.84 2.98
N ALA A 160 0.15 0.43 2.71
CA ALA A 160 -1.16 0.78 2.17
C ALA A 160 -1.43 0.06 0.84
N GLU A 161 -0.44 0.03 -0.06
CA GLU A 161 -0.51 -0.67 -1.34
C GLU A 161 -0.63 -2.20 -1.18
N GLY A 162 0.01 -2.75 -0.15
CA GLY A 162 -0.16 -4.15 0.24
C GLY A 162 -1.57 -4.46 0.75
N TYR A 163 -2.17 -3.54 1.51
CA TYR A 163 -3.56 -3.67 1.94
C TYR A 163 -4.55 -3.48 0.79
N HIS A 164 -4.25 -2.62 -0.20
CA HIS A 164 -5.05 -2.52 -1.42
C HIS A 164 -5.16 -3.88 -2.12
N ALA A 165 -4.02 -4.51 -2.42
CA ALA A 165 -4.01 -5.85 -3.01
C ALA A 165 -4.70 -6.91 -2.11
N ARG A 166 -4.68 -6.75 -0.78
CA ARG A 166 -5.41 -7.61 0.15
C ARG A 166 -6.93 -7.42 0.05
N VAL A 167 -7.38 -6.18 -0.14
CA VAL A 167 -8.81 -5.87 -0.40
C VAL A 167 -9.26 -6.56 -1.69
N ASP A 168 -8.47 -6.51 -2.74
CA ASP A 168 -8.78 -7.15 -4.03
C ASP A 168 -8.85 -8.68 -3.89
N THR A 169 -7.94 -9.27 -3.08
CA THR A 169 -8.02 -10.69 -2.71
C THR A 169 -9.34 -11.02 -2.01
N LEU A 170 -9.72 -10.23 -0.99
CA LEU A 170 -10.96 -10.45 -0.22
C LEU A 170 -12.20 -10.29 -1.10
N THR A 171 -12.20 -9.31 -2.01
CA THR A 171 -13.28 -9.09 -2.97
C THR A 171 -13.40 -10.27 -3.92
N SER A 172 -12.29 -10.73 -4.50
CA SER A 172 -12.27 -11.89 -5.41
C SER A 172 -12.74 -13.19 -4.72
N LEU A 173 -12.24 -13.46 -3.51
CA LEU A 173 -12.68 -14.62 -2.74
C LEU A 173 -14.15 -14.50 -2.27
N GLY A 174 -14.60 -13.29 -1.97
CA GLY A 174 -15.99 -13.02 -1.65
C GLY A 174 -16.92 -13.30 -2.82
N VAL A 175 -16.53 -12.88 -4.03
CA VAL A 175 -17.26 -13.23 -5.25
C VAL A 175 -17.33 -14.74 -5.43
N VAL A 176 -16.24 -15.48 -5.23
CA VAL A 176 -16.22 -16.94 -5.28
C VAL A 176 -17.21 -17.54 -4.28
N ALA A 177 -17.17 -17.10 -3.02
CA ALA A 177 -18.07 -17.57 -1.97
C ALA A 177 -19.53 -17.20 -2.26
N GLY A 178 -19.80 -15.97 -2.67
CA GLY A 178 -21.13 -15.48 -3.03
C GLY A 178 -21.73 -16.30 -4.18
N LEU A 179 -21.00 -16.49 -5.27
CA LEU A 179 -21.43 -17.28 -6.42
C LEU A 179 -21.66 -18.75 -6.07
N ALA A 180 -20.81 -19.35 -5.22
CA ALA A 180 -21.00 -20.72 -4.75
C ALA A 180 -22.29 -20.86 -3.95
N LEU A 181 -22.59 -19.91 -3.05
CA LEU A 181 -23.83 -19.90 -2.28
C LEU A 181 -25.06 -19.65 -3.15
N VAL A 182 -24.97 -18.79 -4.17
CA VAL A 182 -26.04 -18.60 -5.16
C VAL A 182 -26.32 -19.91 -5.91
N ALA A 183 -25.27 -20.66 -6.30
CA ALA A 183 -25.42 -21.97 -6.93
C ALA A 183 -26.13 -23.00 -6.01
N LEU A 184 -25.99 -22.86 -4.68
CA LEU A 184 -26.68 -23.68 -3.67
C LEU A 184 -28.11 -23.21 -3.37
N GLY A 185 -28.61 -22.18 -4.06
CA GLY A 185 -29.99 -21.69 -3.93
C GLY A 185 -30.16 -20.48 -2.99
N PHE A 186 -29.12 -19.80 -2.62
CA PHE A 186 -29.14 -18.58 -1.78
C PHE A 186 -28.86 -17.30 -2.59
N PRO A 187 -29.84 -16.72 -3.31
CA PRO A 187 -29.62 -15.64 -4.26
C PRO A 187 -29.15 -14.33 -3.61
N LEU A 188 -29.42 -14.11 -2.32
CA LEU A 188 -28.97 -12.94 -1.58
C LEU A 188 -27.57 -13.08 -0.97
N ALA A 189 -26.93 -14.23 -1.11
CA ALA A 189 -25.63 -14.47 -0.49
C ALA A 189 -24.53 -13.56 -1.09
N ASP A 190 -24.50 -13.38 -2.41
CA ASP A 190 -23.52 -12.53 -3.09
C ASP A 190 -23.53 -11.07 -2.58
N PRO A 191 -24.67 -10.33 -2.56
CA PRO A 191 -24.66 -8.97 -2.01
C PRO A 191 -24.43 -8.91 -0.49
N ILE A 192 -24.80 -9.92 0.29
CA ILE A 192 -24.52 -9.96 1.73
C ILE A 192 -23.00 -10.08 1.95
N VAL A 193 -22.33 -10.98 1.23
CA VAL A 193 -20.87 -11.10 1.26
C VAL A 193 -20.21 -9.79 0.84
N GLY A 194 -20.73 -9.11 -0.18
CA GLY A 194 -20.25 -7.79 -0.60
C GLY A 194 -20.34 -6.73 0.51
N LEU A 195 -21.40 -6.70 1.31
CA LEU A 195 -21.52 -5.80 2.47
C LEU A 195 -20.52 -6.14 3.59
N ILE A 196 -20.29 -7.43 3.85
CA ILE A 196 -19.28 -7.88 4.81
C ILE A 196 -17.90 -7.42 4.38
N ILE A 197 -17.56 -7.60 3.09
CA ILE A 197 -16.29 -7.12 2.53
C ILE A 197 -16.16 -5.61 2.66
N THR A 198 -17.23 -4.86 2.38
CA THR A 198 -17.27 -3.40 2.55
C THR A 198 -16.90 -3.00 3.98
N ALA A 199 -17.43 -3.67 5.00
CA ALA A 199 -17.06 -3.41 6.39
C ALA A 199 -15.58 -3.69 6.67
N PHE A 200 -15.01 -4.77 6.10
CA PHE A 200 -13.57 -5.05 6.20
C PHE A 200 -12.72 -3.98 5.50
N ILE A 201 -13.13 -3.50 4.31
CA ILE A 201 -12.43 -2.42 3.59
C ILE A 201 -12.36 -1.17 4.47
N PHE A 202 -13.47 -0.75 5.08
CA PHE A 202 -13.47 0.43 5.95
C PHE A 202 -12.63 0.23 7.22
N SER A 203 -12.56 -0.97 7.78
CA SER A 203 -11.66 -1.25 8.90
C SER A 203 -10.19 -1.11 8.51
N ILE A 204 -9.81 -1.57 7.31
CA ILE A 204 -8.46 -1.39 6.76
C ILE A 204 -8.15 0.10 6.51
N VAL A 205 -9.09 0.85 5.92
CA VAL A 205 -8.93 2.30 5.71
C VAL A 205 -8.69 3.03 7.02
N PHE A 206 -9.43 2.67 8.06
CA PHE A 206 -9.25 3.25 9.38
C PHE A 206 -7.90 2.86 10.00
N GLU A 207 -7.50 1.60 9.90
CA GLU A 207 -6.23 1.11 10.44
C GLU A 207 -5.02 1.76 9.76
N VAL A 208 -5.00 1.82 8.43
CA VAL A 208 -3.93 2.45 7.68
C VAL A 208 -3.95 3.97 7.86
N GLY A 209 -5.14 4.57 7.86
CA GLY A 209 -5.32 6.02 7.98
C GLY A 209 -4.85 6.58 9.32
N LYS A 210 -5.11 5.87 10.43
CA LYS A 210 -4.66 6.30 11.77
C LYS A 210 -3.13 6.34 11.92
N ASP A 211 -2.38 5.61 11.09
CA ASP A 211 -0.92 5.61 11.11
C ASP A 211 -0.36 6.58 10.06
N LEU A 212 -0.93 6.59 8.86
CA LEU A 212 -0.44 7.39 7.74
C LEU A 212 -0.73 8.90 7.93
N ILE A 213 -1.96 9.27 8.30
CA ILE A 213 -2.36 10.67 8.37
C ILE A 213 -1.58 11.46 9.43
N PRO A 214 -1.45 10.98 10.69
CA PRO A 214 -0.64 11.67 11.69
C PRO A 214 0.83 11.78 11.29
N ARG A 215 1.38 10.78 10.60
CA ARG A 215 2.76 10.79 10.10
C ARG A 215 2.97 11.86 9.02
N ILE A 216 2.02 12.05 8.10
CA ILE A 216 2.04 13.14 7.11
C ILE A 216 2.03 14.51 7.82
N VAL A 217 1.28 14.65 8.90
CA VAL A 217 1.18 15.89 9.70
C VAL A 217 2.43 16.14 10.55
N GLY A 218 3.30 15.12 10.71
CA GLY A 218 4.58 15.26 11.44
C GLY A 218 4.56 14.67 12.85
N LYS A 219 3.63 13.74 13.13
CA LYS A 219 3.66 12.98 14.39
C LYS A 219 4.95 12.16 14.46
N ALA A 220 5.66 12.30 15.56
CA ALA A 220 6.78 11.47 15.95
C ALA A 220 6.42 10.60 17.17
N ASP A 221 7.14 9.50 17.36
CA ASP A 221 7.01 8.66 18.55
C ASP A 221 7.85 9.26 19.68
N ALA A 222 7.25 9.40 20.87
CA ALA A 222 7.94 9.93 22.02
C ALA A 222 9.05 8.98 22.49
N ASP A 223 8.87 7.69 22.38
CA ASP A 223 9.86 6.68 22.77
C ASP A 223 11.09 6.75 21.86
N GLU A 224 10.89 6.93 20.53
CA GLU A 224 11.99 7.13 19.57
C GLU A 224 12.79 8.43 19.89
N ILE A 225 12.12 9.49 20.34
CA ILE A 225 12.78 10.75 20.74
C ILE A 225 13.65 10.53 21.99
N GLU A 226 13.17 9.78 22.98
CA GLU A 226 13.95 9.49 24.18
C GLU A 226 15.11 8.53 23.93
N GLU A 227 14.97 7.56 23.03
CA GLU A 227 16.08 6.72 22.57
C GLU A 227 17.20 7.56 21.92
N ILE A 228 16.84 8.49 21.03
CA ILE A 228 17.79 9.40 20.39
C ILE A 228 18.45 10.30 21.44
N ARG A 229 17.69 10.80 22.43
CA ARG A 229 18.22 11.62 23.53
C ARG A 229 19.23 10.84 24.38
N ALA A 230 18.92 9.60 24.70
CA ALA A 230 19.80 8.73 25.48
C ALA A 230 21.11 8.47 24.70
N ALA A 231 21.00 8.06 23.44
CA ALA A 231 22.16 7.81 22.58
C ALA A 231 23.05 9.05 22.39
N ALA A 232 22.44 10.24 22.25
CA ALA A 232 23.21 11.48 22.10
C ALA A 232 23.97 11.87 23.38
N LYS A 233 23.43 11.56 24.58
CA LYS A 233 24.10 11.81 25.86
C LYS A 233 25.29 10.90 26.13
N GLU A 234 25.34 9.71 25.50
CA GLU A 234 26.45 8.76 25.65
C GLU A 234 27.69 9.17 24.82
N ILE A 235 27.57 10.16 23.94
CA ILE A 235 28.67 10.61 23.09
C ILE A 235 29.62 11.48 23.92
N GLU A 236 30.90 11.12 23.94
CA GLU A 236 31.96 11.85 24.68
C GLU A 236 32.04 13.31 24.18
N GLY A 237 32.05 14.27 25.12
CA GLY A 237 32.06 15.71 24.79
C GLY A 237 30.66 16.35 24.70
N VAL A 238 29.58 15.59 24.81
CA VAL A 238 28.22 16.14 24.87
C VAL A 238 27.86 16.40 26.32
N GLU A 239 27.73 17.69 26.70
CA GLU A 239 27.32 18.11 28.05
C GLU A 239 25.81 18.14 28.23
N GLY A 240 25.07 18.37 27.18
CA GLY A 240 23.61 18.42 27.24
C GLY A 240 22.93 18.24 25.90
N VAL A 241 21.71 17.71 25.95
CA VAL A 241 20.84 17.55 24.78
C VAL A 241 19.62 18.42 24.98
N GLY A 242 19.49 19.44 24.14
CA GLY A 242 18.37 20.37 24.16
C GLY A 242 17.14 19.85 23.42
N SER A 243 16.64 20.63 22.47
CA SER A 243 15.47 20.22 21.67
C SER A 243 15.83 19.14 20.65
N ILE A 244 14.95 18.14 20.57
CA ILE A 244 14.99 17.11 19.50
C ILE A 244 13.71 17.25 18.71
N LYS A 245 13.83 17.37 17.39
CA LYS A 245 12.71 17.32 16.45
C LYS A 245 12.88 16.10 15.58
N LEU A 246 11.89 15.21 15.62
CA LEU A 246 11.89 13.98 14.83
C LEU A 246 10.79 14.07 13.79
N GLN A 247 11.09 13.69 12.56
CA GLN A 247 10.14 13.68 11.47
C GLN A 247 10.38 12.50 10.53
N TRP A 248 9.33 11.76 10.26
CA TRP A 248 9.33 10.77 9.21
C TRP A 248 8.92 11.38 7.87
N LEU A 249 9.69 11.10 6.82
CA LEU A 249 9.42 11.50 5.44
C LEU A 249 9.52 10.23 4.58
N GLY A 250 8.39 9.71 4.14
CA GLY A 250 8.33 8.39 3.52
C GLY A 250 8.88 7.33 4.47
N HIS A 251 9.79 6.51 4.03
CA HIS A 251 10.44 5.46 4.83
C HIS A 251 11.70 5.93 5.59
N ARG A 252 12.00 7.23 5.60
CA ARG A 252 13.16 7.81 6.28
C ARG A 252 12.78 8.63 7.49
N CYS A 253 13.56 8.46 8.57
CA CYS A 253 13.48 9.25 9.77
C CYS A 253 14.56 10.33 9.74
N PHE A 254 14.18 11.58 9.99
CA PHE A 254 15.07 12.73 10.13
C PHE A 254 14.97 13.25 11.55
N ALA A 255 16.12 13.44 12.20
CA ALA A 255 16.21 14.00 13.54
C ALA A 255 17.11 15.24 13.52
N ASP A 256 16.56 16.37 13.98
CA ASP A 256 17.29 17.61 14.22
C ASP A 256 17.54 17.74 15.73
N LEU A 257 18.82 17.75 16.14
CA LEU A 257 19.21 17.83 17.55
C LEU A 257 19.94 19.14 17.82
N CYS A 258 19.63 19.74 18.97
CA CYS A 258 20.43 20.80 19.56
C CYS A 258 21.24 20.21 20.72
N ILE A 259 22.58 20.23 20.62
CA ILE A 259 23.47 19.72 21.65
C ILE A 259 24.40 20.82 22.16
N SER A 260 24.75 20.80 23.46
CA SER A 260 25.82 21.57 24.05
C SER A 260 27.07 20.70 24.18
N VAL A 261 28.20 21.23 23.77
CA VAL A 261 29.50 20.53 23.80
C VAL A 261 30.49 21.32 24.63
N CYS A 262 31.40 20.63 25.32
CA CYS A 262 32.55 21.24 25.99
C CYS A 262 33.55 21.66 24.91
N LEU A 263 33.99 22.93 24.92
CA LEU A 263 35.02 23.49 24.03
C LEU A 263 36.42 23.35 24.63
#